data_f5f8d66bce2847028c7f185d95592dbf
#
_entry.id   f5f8d66bce2847028c7f185d95592dbf
#
_cell.length_a   1.000
_cell.length_b   1.000
_cell.length_c   1.000
_cell.angle_alpha   90.00
_cell.angle_beta   90.00
_cell.angle_gamma   90.00
#
_symmetry.space_group_name_H-M   'P 1'
#
loop_
_entity.id
_entity.type
_entity.pdbx_description
1 polymer ?
#
loop_
_entity_poly.entity_id
_entity_poly.type
_entity_poly.pdbx_seq_one_letter_code
_entity_poly.pdbx_strand_id
1 'polypeptide(L)'
;AYFVEMQKLQEEYAGKLNIRIGIELGLRTYLKDYYEELTKKYPFDFVIGSVHNVPYKKDVEGNILYTDPAAEKLFADRTDKEAYRLMMETTLENVRTFGLLSNNLVIWIML
;
A
#
# COMPACT_ATOMS: atom_id res chain seq x y z
N ALA A 1 3.80 -2.63 19.94
CA ALA A 1 3.76 -1.19 20.03
C ALA A 1 2.46 -0.59 19.52
N TYR A 2 2.36 -0.17 18.24
CA TYR A 2 1.17 0.55 17.72
C TYR A 2 -0.17 -0.14 18.02
N PHE A 3 -0.34 -1.40 17.65
CA PHE A 3 -1.61 -2.12 17.81
C PHE A 3 -2.03 -2.22 19.29
N VAL A 4 -1.10 -2.53 20.17
CA VAL A 4 -1.35 -2.64 21.62
C VAL A 4 -1.75 -1.30 22.23
N GLU A 5 -1.11 -0.21 21.85
CA GLU A 5 -1.46 1.14 22.32
C GLU A 5 -2.85 1.56 21.84
N MET A 6 -3.20 1.24 20.59
CA MET A 6 -4.52 1.51 20.05
C MET A 6 -5.61 0.69 20.75
N GLN A 7 -5.34 -0.57 21.10
CA GLN A 7 -6.28 -1.38 21.88
C GLN A 7 -6.54 -0.80 23.27
N LYS A 8 -5.51 -0.31 23.96
CA LYS A 8 -5.68 0.38 25.25
C LYS A 8 -6.60 1.59 25.13
N LEU A 9 -6.44 2.38 24.07
CA LEU A 9 -7.32 3.53 23.81
C LEU A 9 -8.76 3.10 23.51
N GLN A 10 -8.97 2.00 22.80
CA GLN A 10 -10.32 1.43 22.59
C GLN A 10 -10.99 1.09 23.92
N GLU A 11 -10.25 0.47 24.84
CA GLU A 11 -10.75 0.09 26.17
C GLU A 11 -11.04 1.32 27.03
N GLU A 12 -10.11 2.28 27.07
CA GLU A 12 -10.23 3.51 27.87
C GLU A 12 -11.43 4.36 27.46
N TYR A 13 -11.71 4.43 26.15
CA TYR A 13 -12.81 5.24 25.59
C TYR A 13 -14.07 4.44 25.27
N ALA A 14 -14.14 3.17 25.69
CA ALA A 14 -15.32 2.33 25.46
C ALA A 14 -16.60 3.00 25.97
N GLY A 15 -17.63 3.05 25.13
CA GLY A 15 -18.90 3.72 25.43
C GLY A 15 -18.90 5.25 25.23
N LYS A 16 -17.74 5.86 24.96
CA LYS A 16 -17.61 7.30 24.65
C LYS A 16 -17.27 7.54 23.19
N LEU A 17 -16.35 6.74 22.65
CA LEU A 17 -15.88 6.82 21.27
C LEU A 17 -15.80 5.42 20.65
N ASN A 18 -16.15 5.34 19.37
CA ASN A 18 -15.93 4.14 18.58
C ASN A 18 -14.60 4.27 17.83
N ILE A 19 -13.52 3.78 18.44
CA ILE A 19 -12.18 3.82 17.86
C ILE A 19 -11.98 2.60 16.97
N ARG A 20 -11.64 2.84 15.70
CA ARG A 20 -11.28 1.82 14.72
C ARG A 20 -9.77 1.79 14.52
N ILE A 21 -9.19 0.59 14.51
CA ILE A 21 -7.75 0.41 14.32
C ILE A 21 -7.50 0.04 12.88
N GLY A 22 -6.75 0.86 12.16
CA GLY A 22 -6.37 0.60 10.78
C GLY A 22 -4.87 0.67 10.57
N ILE A 23 -4.45 0.27 9.38
CA ILE A 23 -3.07 0.38 8.92
C ILE A 23 -3.03 0.78 7.46
N GLU A 24 -2.04 1.58 7.08
CA GLU A 24 -1.68 1.83 5.69
C GLU A 24 -0.45 0.99 5.31
N LEU A 25 -0.57 0.25 4.22
CA LEU A 25 0.49 -0.59 3.66
C LEU A 25 0.93 -0.06 2.30
N GLY A 26 2.21 0.22 2.15
CA GLY A 26 2.79 0.54 0.85
C GLY A 26 2.90 -0.73 0.00
N LEU A 27 1.98 -0.92 -0.93
CA LEU A 27 1.85 -2.15 -1.70
C LEU A 27 3.02 -2.37 -2.65
N ARG A 28 3.60 -3.56 -2.56
CA ARG A 28 4.57 -4.13 -3.51
C ARG A 28 4.27 -5.60 -3.65
N THR A 29 4.15 -6.10 -4.86
CA THR A 29 3.70 -7.47 -5.13
C THR A 29 4.54 -8.55 -4.43
N TYR A 30 5.85 -8.33 -4.28
CA TYR A 30 6.75 -9.26 -3.58
C TYR A 30 6.58 -9.28 -2.05
N LEU A 31 5.78 -8.37 -1.46
CA LEU A 31 5.49 -8.34 -0.02
C LEU A 31 4.17 -9.04 0.34
N LYS A 32 3.54 -9.73 -0.61
CA LYS A 32 2.24 -10.37 -0.41
C LYS A 32 2.21 -11.25 0.81
N ASP A 33 3.11 -12.22 0.92
CA ASP A 33 3.15 -13.18 2.02
C ASP A 33 3.35 -12.48 3.37
N TYR A 34 4.23 -11.48 3.41
CA TYR A 34 4.46 -10.68 4.62
C TYR A 34 3.19 -9.95 5.07
N TYR A 35 2.46 -9.33 4.13
CA TYR A 35 1.23 -8.61 4.47
C TYR A 35 0.08 -9.55 4.84
N GLU A 36 0.01 -10.74 4.25
CA GLU A 36 -0.95 -11.76 4.66
C GLU A 36 -0.71 -12.22 6.11
N GLU A 37 0.54 -12.44 6.50
CA GLU A 37 0.90 -12.76 7.87
C GLU A 37 0.59 -11.61 8.84
N LEU A 38 0.91 -10.37 8.46
CA LEU A 38 0.68 -9.19 9.27
C LEU A 38 -0.81 -8.99 9.56
N THR A 39 -1.66 -9.10 8.53
CA THR A 39 -3.11 -8.91 8.65
C THR A 39 -3.81 -10.06 9.36
N LYS A 40 -3.22 -11.27 9.36
CA LYS A 40 -3.69 -12.40 10.18
C LYS A 40 -3.29 -12.23 11.64
N LYS A 41 -2.08 -11.69 11.89
CA LYS A 41 -1.56 -11.51 13.25
C LYS A 41 -2.29 -10.42 14.02
N TYR A 42 -2.68 -9.34 13.35
CA TYR A 42 -3.33 -8.19 13.96
C TYR A 42 -4.71 -7.97 13.33
N PRO A 43 -5.81 -8.04 14.10
CA PRO A 43 -7.17 -7.87 13.58
C PRO A 43 -7.48 -6.39 13.36
N PHE A 44 -6.93 -5.81 12.29
CA PHE A 44 -7.25 -4.45 11.90
C PHE A 44 -8.71 -4.32 11.46
N ASP A 45 -9.36 -3.23 11.83
CA ASP A 45 -10.72 -2.91 11.39
C ASP A 45 -10.75 -2.54 9.90
N PHE A 46 -9.65 -1.94 9.39
CA PHE A 46 -9.48 -1.64 7.98
C PHE A 46 -8.00 -1.60 7.60
N VAL A 47 -7.73 -1.81 6.33
CA VAL A 47 -6.39 -1.75 5.73
C VAL A 47 -6.45 -0.86 4.51
N ILE A 48 -5.59 0.16 4.47
CA ILE A 48 -5.39 0.99 3.29
C ILE A 48 -4.16 0.48 2.55
N GLY A 49 -4.34 0.11 1.29
CA GLY A 49 -3.24 -0.24 0.40
C GLY A 49 -2.89 0.95 -0.49
N SER A 50 -1.66 1.46 -0.40
CA SER A 50 -1.20 2.60 -1.17
C SER A 50 -0.11 2.20 -2.15
N VAL A 51 -0.17 2.73 -3.37
CA VAL A 51 0.87 2.51 -4.38
C VAL A 51 1.83 3.70 -4.35
N HIS A 52 2.87 3.59 -3.52
CA HIS A 52 3.93 4.59 -3.38
C HIS A 52 5.16 4.32 -4.25
N ASN A 53 5.21 3.17 -4.91
CA ASN A 53 6.40 2.75 -5.66
C ASN A 53 6.00 2.21 -7.02
N VAL A 54 6.49 2.88 -8.05
CA VAL A 54 6.31 2.51 -9.45
C VAL A 54 7.65 2.05 -10.02
N PRO A 55 7.73 0.87 -10.66
CA PRO A 55 8.95 0.43 -11.31
C PRO A 55 9.20 1.29 -12.55
N TYR A 56 10.27 2.10 -12.56
CA TYR A 56 10.48 3.08 -13.63
C TYR A 56 11.64 2.76 -14.60
N LYS A 57 12.62 1.99 -14.15
CA LYS A 57 13.71 1.50 -14.99
C LYS A 57 14.44 0.33 -14.35
N LYS A 58 15.37 -0.26 -15.10
CA LYS A 58 16.34 -1.22 -14.57
C LYS A 58 17.72 -0.57 -14.49
N ASP A 59 18.51 -0.95 -13.51
CA ASP A 59 19.94 -0.59 -13.45
C ASP A 59 20.79 -1.45 -14.38
N VAL A 60 22.10 -1.21 -14.39
CA VAL A 60 23.06 -1.93 -15.24
C VAL A 60 23.16 -3.43 -14.92
N GLU A 61 22.77 -3.84 -13.71
CA GLU A 61 22.75 -5.22 -13.24
C GLU A 61 21.40 -5.91 -13.47
N GLY A 62 20.42 -5.17 -13.99
CA GLY A 62 19.08 -5.66 -14.26
C GLY A 62 18.09 -5.57 -13.09
N ASN A 63 18.48 -4.94 -11.98
CA ASN A 63 17.59 -4.73 -10.84
C ASN A 63 16.53 -3.66 -11.17
N ILE A 64 15.30 -3.90 -10.74
CA ILE A 64 14.21 -2.94 -10.90
C ILE A 64 14.38 -1.80 -9.91
N LEU A 65 14.42 -0.57 -10.42
CA LEU A 65 14.42 0.65 -9.63
C LEU A 65 13.02 1.20 -9.54
N TYR A 66 12.63 1.59 -8.33
CA TYR A 66 11.31 2.13 -8.02
C TYR A 66 11.39 3.62 -7.69
N THR A 67 10.34 4.34 -7.99
CA THR A 67 10.19 5.76 -7.64
C THR A 67 8.76 6.05 -7.19
N ASP A 68 8.59 7.15 -6.46
CA ASP A 68 7.27 7.68 -6.13
C ASP A 68 6.52 8.09 -7.41
N PRO A 69 5.19 7.86 -7.49
CA PRO A 69 4.39 8.25 -8.64
C PRO A 69 4.46 9.75 -9.00
N ALA A 70 4.64 10.61 -7.99
CA ALA A 70 4.75 12.05 -8.18
C ALA A 70 6.19 12.52 -8.48
N ALA A 71 7.18 11.61 -8.45
CA ALA A 71 8.56 12.00 -8.62
C ALA A 71 8.88 12.37 -10.07
N GLU A 72 9.62 13.44 -10.25
CA GLU A 72 10.10 13.93 -11.54
C GLU A 72 10.80 12.83 -12.38
N LYS A 73 11.49 11.91 -11.71
CA LYS A 73 12.16 10.76 -12.35
C LYS A 73 11.22 9.88 -13.18
N LEU A 74 9.95 9.79 -12.79
CA LEU A 74 8.97 8.99 -13.54
C LEU A 74 8.69 9.60 -14.92
N PHE A 75 8.78 10.92 -15.03
CA PHE A 75 8.45 11.68 -16.22
C PHE A 75 9.68 12.05 -17.07
N ALA A 76 10.89 11.86 -16.55
CA ALA A 76 12.12 12.33 -17.17
C ALA A 76 12.38 11.74 -18.56
N ASP A 77 12.10 10.45 -18.76
CA ASP A 77 12.45 9.69 -19.98
C ASP A 77 11.19 9.17 -20.70
N ARG A 78 10.01 9.74 -20.42
CA ARG A 78 8.74 9.28 -21.01
C ARG A 78 7.71 10.41 -21.09
N THR A 79 6.74 10.23 -21.95
CA THR A 79 5.59 11.15 -22.02
C THR A 79 4.70 11.02 -20.77
N ASP A 80 3.92 12.05 -20.47
CA ASP A 80 2.93 12.01 -19.38
C ASP A 80 1.99 10.81 -19.52
N LYS A 81 1.52 10.54 -20.75
CA LYS A 81 0.67 9.40 -21.03
C LYS A 81 1.32 8.07 -20.68
N GLU A 82 2.59 7.88 -20.97
CA GLU A 82 3.34 6.67 -20.61
C GLU A 82 3.57 6.56 -19.11
N ALA A 83 3.88 7.68 -18.45
CA ALA A 83 4.02 7.72 -16.99
C ALA A 83 2.70 7.35 -16.28
N TYR A 84 1.58 7.95 -16.65
CA TYR A 84 0.27 7.62 -16.11
C TYR A 84 -0.15 6.18 -16.41
N ARG A 85 0.13 5.68 -17.60
CA ARG A 85 -0.11 4.27 -17.94
C ARG A 85 0.66 3.34 -17.00
N LEU A 86 1.93 3.60 -16.76
CA LEU A 86 2.77 2.81 -15.87
C LEU A 86 2.23 2.82 -14.42
N MET A 87 1.80 3.97 -13.92
CA MET A 87 1.13 4.06 -12.62
C MET A 87 -0.13 3.20 -12.56
N MET A 88 -0.98 3.28 -13.58
CA MET A 88 -2.24 2.52 -13.64
C MET A 88 -2.01 1.02 -13.77
N GLU A 89 -1.04 0.59 -14.56
CA GLU A 89 -0.63 -0.81 -14.69
C GLU A 89 -0.09 -1.35 -13.36
N THR A 90 0.76 -0.58 -12.68
CA THR A 90 1.30 -0.93 -11.35
C THR A 90 0.17 -1.04 -10.33
N THR A 91 -0.77 -0.12 -10.35
CA THR A 91 -1.95 -0.17 -9.48
C THR A 91 -2.80 -1.40 -9.75
N LEU A 92 -3.07 -1.70 -11.02
CA LEU A 92 -3.85 -2.87 -11.40
C LEU A 92 -3.18 -4.18 -10.96
N GLU A 93 -1.86 -4.27 -11.09
CA GLU A 93 -1.09 -5.43 -10.61
C GLU A 93 -1.22 -5.59 -9.09
N ASN A 94 -1.10 -4.50 -8.33
CA ASN A 94 -1.30 -4.51 -6.89
C ASN A 94 -2.74 -4.88 -6.51
N VAL A 95 -3.75 -4.37 -7.21
CA VAL A 95 -5.16 -4.76 -6.99
C VAL A 95 -5.35 -6.26 -7.21
N ARG A 96 -4.78 -6.81 -8.26
CA ARG A 96 -4.87 -8.26 -8.55
C ARG A 96 -4.14 -9.10 -7.51
N THR A 97 -3.00 -8.62 -7.01
CA THR A 97 -2.19 -9.34 -6.02
C THR A 97 -2.82 -9.31 -4.63
N PHE A 98 -3.34 -8.16 -4.21
CA PHE A 98 -3.79 -7.90 -2.84
C PHE A 98 -5.30 -7.79 -2.66
N GLY A 99 -6.10 -7.85 -3.72
CA GLY A 99 -7.54 -7.61 -3.67
C GLY A 99 -8.33 -8.50 -2.70
N LEU A 100 -7.76 -9.64 -2.29
CA LEU A 100 -8.32 -10.56 -1.31
C LEU A 100 -7.55 -10.60 0.02
N LEU A 101 -6.64 -9.64 0.26
CA LEU A 101 -5.81 -9.60 1.47
C LEU A 101 -6.68 -9.47 2.73
N SER A 102 -7.74 -8.69 2.66
CA SER A 102 -8.69 -8.45 3.75
C SER A 102 -10.03 -8.02 3.17
N ASN A 103 -11.14 -8.41 3.82
CA ASN A 103 -12.49 -7.94 3.45
C ASN A 103 -12.66 -6.42 3.62
N ASN A 104 -11.76 -5.78 4.37
CA ASN A 104 -11.76 -4.35 4.65
C ASN A 104 -10.61 -3.61 3.96
N LEU A 105 -10.07 -4.18 2.88
CA LEU A 105 -9.01 -3.53 2.11
C LEU A 105 -9.57 -2.43 1.21
N VAL A 106 -9.04 -1.23 1.38
CA VAL A 106 -9.24 -0.10 0.47
C VAL A 106 -7.92 0.20 -0.22
N ILE A 107 -7.91 0.22 -1.55
CA ILE A 107 -6.70 0.58 -2.31
C ILE A 107 -6.79 2.05 -2.68
N TRP A 108 -5.80 2.81 -2.23
CA TRP A 108 -5.65 4.21 -2.56
C TRP A 108 -4.61 4.39 -3.65
N ILE A 109 -5.00 5.14 -4.68
CA ILE A 109 -4.11 5.57 -5.76
C ILE A 109 -3.79 7.03 -5.53
N MET A 110 -2.52 7.35 -5.23
CA MET A 110 -2.04 8.72 -5.27
C MET A 110 -1.75 9.09 -6.73
N LEU A 111 -2.61 9.91 -7.30
CA LEU A 111 -2.41 10.53 -8.61
C LEU A 111 -1.88 11.95 -8.43
#